data_ebd8e52b15a18dfbd8014421229cb06e
#
_entry.id   ebd8e52b15a18dfbd8014421229cb06e
#
_cell.length_a   1.000
_cell.length_b   1.000
_cell.length_c   1.000
_cell.angle_alpha   90.00
_cell.angle_beta   90.00
_cell.angle_gamma   90.00
#
_symmetry.space_group_name_H-M   'P 1'
#
loop_
_entity.id
_entity.type
_entity.pdbx_description
1 polymer ?
#
loop_
_entity_poly.entity_id
_entity_poly.type
_entity_poly.pdbx_seq_one_letter_code
_entity_poly.pdbx_strand_id
1 'polypeptide(L)'
;YDMIGVDNSADMLEIALEKKEQSGKDILYLQQDMREFELYGTVRAIVSVCDSMNYITDEADLLEVFRLVNNYLDPGGVFIFDLNTLFKYEQLGESVIAENREESSFIWENWYDPDDQVNEYDLTLFIRNDEGLYEKYEETHYQKAYALETICQLIRQVGMKLEAVYDAFTFEKPRPDSERVYIVAREQGK
;
A
#
# COMPACT_ATOMS: atom_id res chain seq x y z
N TYR A 1 20.35 -7.80 6.51
CA TYR A 1 19.37 -7.16 7.40
C TYR A 1 18.40 -8.22 7.89
N ASP A 2 18.00 -8.14 9.15
CA ASP A 2 16.87 -8.91 9.66
C ASP A 2 15.60 -8.26 9.11
N MET A 3 14.77 -9.06 8.47
CA MET A 3 13.58 -8.55 7.76
C MET A 3 12.33 -9.23 8.32
N ILE A 4 11.29 -8.43 8.48
CA ILE A 4 9.95 -8.90 8.82
C ILE A 4 9.02 -8.44 7.69
N GLY A 5 8.27 -9.35 7.11
CA GLY A 5 7.19 -9.06 6.16
C GLY A 5 5.85 -9.22 6.87
N VAL A 6 4.99 -8.23 6.73
CA VAL A 6 3.61 -8.26 7.26
C VAL A 6 2.64 -8.13 6.09
N ASP A 7 1.68 -9.02 6.01
CA ASP A 7 0.61 -8.97 5.02
C ASP A 7 -0.66 -9.56 5.62
N ASN A 8 -1.81 -9.09 5.18
CA ASN A 8 -3.11 -9.61 5.60
C ASN A 8 -3.55 -10.83 4.78
N SER A 9 -3.04 -10.97 3.55
CA SER A 9 -3.38 -12.06 2.65
C SER A 9 -2.57 -13.32 2.94
N ALA A 10 -3.26 -14.41 3.31
CA ALA A 10 -2.63 -15.72 3.49
C ALA A 10 -1.98 -16.22 2.18
N ASP A 11 -2.66 -16.03 1.04
CA ASP A 11 -2.19 -16.49 -0.26
C ASP A 11 -0.92 -15.76 -0.69
N MET A 12 -0.85 -14.43 -0.45
CA MET A 12 0.36 -13.65 -0.72
C MET A 12 1.53 -14.09 0.16
N LEU A 13 1.25 -14.42 1.42
CA LEU A 13 2.28 -14.93 2.34
C LEU A 13 2.75 -16.34 1.95
N GLU A 14 1.89 -17.21 1.42
CA GLU A 14 2.28 -18.51 0.89
C GLU A 14 3.30 -18.35 -0.25
N ILE A 15 3.00 -17.49 -1.23
CA ILE A 15 3.92 -17.15 -2.32
C ILE A 15 5.23 -16.55 -1.78
N ALA A 16 5.15 -15.70 -0.76
CA ALA A 16 6.33 -15.11 -0.14
C ALA A 16 7.21 -16.16 0.56
N LEU A 17 6.60 -17.15 1.21
CA LEU A 17 7.31 -18.29 1.82
C LEU A 17 8.01 -19.15 0.78
N GLU A 18 7.37 -19.48 -0.34
CA GLU A 18 8.00 -20.19 -1.45
C GLU A 18 9.24 -19.44 -1.99
N LYS A 19 9.11 -18.13 -2.19
CA LYS A 19 10.24 -17.28 -2.62
C LYS A 19 11.36 -17.22 -1.58
N LYS A 20 11.01 -17.21 -0.30
CA LYS A 20 11.98 -17.30 0.81
C LYS A 20 12.80 -18.58 0.71
N GLU A 21 12.14 -19.74 0.55
CA GLU A 21 12.80 -21.04 0.41
C GLU A 21 13.73 -21.07 -0.80
N GLN A 22 13.27 -20.60 -1.96
CA GLN A 22 14.06 -20.54 -3.18
C GLN A 22 15.27 -19.61 -3.08
N SER A 23 15.14 -18.50 -2.37
CA SER A 23 16.21 -17.50 -2.24
C SER A 23 17.19 -17.79 -1.10
N GLY A 24 16.82 -18.67 -0.17
CA GLY A 24 17.60 -18.99 1.03
C GLY A 24 17.75 -17.81 2.01
N LYS A 25 16.92 -16.76 1.87
CA LYS A 25 16.94 -15.60 2.75
C LYS A 25 16.11 -15.86 3.99
N ASP A 26 16.60 -15.43 5.16
CA ASP A 26 15.86 -15.52 6.41
C ASP A 26 14.98 -14.29 6.60
N ILE A 27 13.68 -14.45 6.30
CA ILE A 27 12.66 -13.41 6.46
C ILE A 27 11.55 -13.98 7.34
N LEU A 28 11.19 -13.28 8.42
CA LEU A 28 10.02 -13.62 9.22
C LEU A 28 8.77 -13.04 8.54
N TYR A 29 7.78 -13.89 8.25
CA TYR A 29 6.49 -13.44 7.73
C TYR A 29 5.43 -13.57 8.80
N LEU A 30 4.57 -12.53 8.94
CA LEU A 30 3.47 -12.44 9.88
C LEU A 30 2.18 -12.11 9.12
N GLN A 31 1.15 -12.93 9.32
CA GLN A 31 -0.18 -12.62 8.79
C GLN A 31 -0.89 -11.70 9.78
N GLN A 32 -0.94 -10.41 9.48
CA GLN A 32 -1.55 -9.39 10.33
C GLN A 32 -2.12 -8.25 9.49
N ASP A 33 -3.17 -7.62 10.00
CA ASP A 33 -3.70 -6.36 9.46
C ASP A 33 -2.82 -5.20 9.92
N MET A 34 -2.52 -4.26 9.02
CA MET A 34 -1.70 -3.08 9.35
C MET A 34 -2.34 -2.17 10.40
N ARG A 35 -3.66 -2.28 10.63
CA ARG A 35 -4.40 -1.51 11.64
C ARG A 35 -4.23 -2.04 13.06
N GLU A 36 -3.69 -3.24 13.22
CA GLU A 36 -3.56 -3.91 14.51
C GLU A 36 -2.30 -4.79 14.63
N PHE A 37 -1.30 -4.56 13.80
CA PHE A 37 -0.09 -5.38 13.82
C PHE A 37 0.70 -5.22 15.11
N GLU A 38 1.32 -6.33 15.53
CA GLU A 38 2.17 -6.39 16.70
C GLU A 38 3.54 -6.99 16.35
N LEU A 39 4.60 -6.36 16.86
CA LEU A 39 5.97 -6.87 16.77
C LEU A 39 6.55 -7.13 18.18
N TYR A 40 7.44 -8.10 18.29
CA TYR A 40 8.10 -8.41 19.57
C TYR A 40 9.10 -7.33 20.04
N GLY A 41 9.41 -6.38 19.18
CA GLY A 41 10.35 -5.30 19.47
C GLY A 41 10.23 -4.20 18.43
N THR A 42 11.16 -3.26 18.49
CA THR A 42 11.22 -2.16 17.55
C THR A 42 12.11 -2.47 16.36
N VAL A 43 11.90 -1.76 15.26
CA VAL A 43 12.64 -1.90 14.01
C VAL A 43 13.19 -0.56 13.55
N ARG A 44 14.29 -0.59 12.82
CA ARG A 44 14.97 0.62 12.38
C ARG A 44 14.28 1.34 11.23
N ALA A 45 13.56 0.59 10.42
CA ALA A 45 12.80 1.14 9.29
C ALA A 45 11.55 0.30 9.06
N ILE A 46 10.46 0.98 8.71
CA ILE A 46 9.23 0.37 8.20
C ILE A 46 9.02 0.92 6.79
N VAL A 47 8.73 0.03 5.85
CA VAL A 47 8.47 0.37 4.46
C VAL A 47 7.13 -0.23 4.05
N SER A 48 6.25 0.60 3.50
CA SER A 48 4.97 0.18 2.92
C SER A 48 4.84 0.79 1.54
N VAL A 49 4.90 -0.03 0.51
CA VAL A 49 4.88 0.40 -0.90
C VAL A 49 3.78 -0.32 -1.68
N CYS A 50 3.57 0.11 -2.92
CA CYS A 50 2.48 -0.37 -3.78
C CYS A 50 1.10 0.02 -3.26
N ASP A 51 0.94 1.33 -2.93
CA ASP A 51 -0.32 1.97 -2.55
C ASP A 51 -1.11 1.29 -1.41
N SER A 52 -0.44 0.48 -0.59
CA SER A 52 -1.10 -0.23 0.51
C SER A 52 -1.83 0.71 1.48
N MET A 53 -1.31 1.93 1.70
CA MET A 53 -1.95 2.92 2.58
C MET A 53 -3.28 3.45 2.00
N ASN A 54 -3.48 3.43 0.69
CA ASN A 54 -4.74 3.84 0.09
C ASN A 54 -5.88 2.87 0.38
N TYR A 55 -5.58 1.61 0.72
CA TYR A 55 -6.60 0.63 1.12
C TYR A 55 -7.22 0.92 2.50
N ILE A 56 -6.61 1.78 3.29
CA ILE A 56 -7.21 2.27 4.54
C ILE A 56 -8.15 3.43 4.18
N THR A 57 -9.44 3.17 4.13
CA THR A 57 -10.44 4.14 3.67
C THR A 57 -10.97 5.06 4.77
N ASP A 58 -10.71 4.73 6.04
CA ASP A 58 -11.08 5.55 7.19
C ASP A 58 -9.86 6.29 7.76
N GLU A 59 -10.00 7.59 8.02
CA GLU A 59 -8.91 8.43 8.53
C GLU A 59 -8.49 8.05 9.96
N ALA A 60 -9.43 7.59 10.79
CA ALA A 60 -9.11 7.14 12.14
C ALA A 60 -8.29 5.84 12.12
N ASP A 61 -8.61 4.93 11.20
CA ASP A 61 -7.83 3.71 10.95
C ASP A 61 -6.43 4.05 10.44
N LEU A 62 -6.30 5.01 9.52
CA LEU A 62 -4.99 5.45 9.03
C LEU A 62 -4.14 6.10 10.14
N LEU A 63 -4.78 6.88 11.02
CA LEU A 63 -4.12 7.42 12.20
C LEU A 63 -3.61 6.30 13.11
N GLU A 64 -4.40 5.24 13.31
CA GLU A 64 -4.00 4.08 14.12
C GLU A 64 -2.82 3.34 13.49
N VAL A 65 -2.81 3.14 12.16
CA VAL A 65 -1.66 2.59 11.44
C VAL A 65 -0.40 3.42 11.73
N PHE A 66 -0.48 4.75 11.60
CA PHE A 66 0.67 5.63 11.86
C PHE A 66 1.09 5.61 13.34
N ARG A 67 0.15 5.46 14.27
CA ARG A 67 0.44 5.29 15.70
C ARG A 67 1.21 4.00 15.96
N LEU A 68 0.79 2.89 15.38
CA LEU A 68 1.48 1.59 15.49
C LEU A 68 2.86 1.64 14.84
N VAL A 69 2.99 2.22 13.66
CA VAL A 69 4.28 2.44 13.01
C VAL A 69 5.21 3.23 13.93
N ASN A 70 4.76 4.36 14.48
CA ASN A 70 5.56 5.14 15.41
C ASN A 70 5.94 4.33 16.67
N ASN A 71 5.02 3.50 17.19
CA ASN A 71 5.27 2.65 18.36
C ASN A 71 6.36 1.62 18.10
N TYR A 72 6.41 1.02 16.92
CA TYR A 72 7.37 -0.05 16.60
C TYR A 72 8.65 0.43 15.90
N LEU A 73 8.79 1.72 15.59
CA LEU A 73 10.08 2.26 15.16
C LEU A 73 11.05 2.40 16.32
N ASP A 74 12.34 2.16 16.08
CA ASP A 74 13.43 2.54 16.99
C ASP A 74 13.45 4.06 17.18
N PRO A 75 14.05 4.58 18.27
CA PRO A 75 14.33 6.02 18.38
C PRO A 75 15.08 6.54 17.16
N GLY A 76 14.49 7.51 16.45
CA GLY A 76 15.01 8.03 15.20
C GLY A 76 14.84 7.11 13.99
N GLY A 77 14.04 6.05 14.10
CA GLY A 77 13.70 5.14 13.00
C GLY A 77 12.89 5.82 11.90
N VAL A 78 12.85 5.22 10.72
CA VAL A 78 12.28 5.82 9.49
C VAL A 78 11.09 5.02 9.01
N PHE A 79 10.03 5.72 8.67
CA PHE A 79 8.88 5.20 7.92
C PHE A 79 8.88 5.73 6.50
N ILE A 80 8.81 4.84 5.52
CA ILE A 80 8.73 5.17 4.10
C ILE A 80 7.49 4.49 3.53
N PHE A 81 6.64 5.27 2.89
CA PHE A 81 5.45 4.72 2.22
C PHE A 81 5.09 5.51 0.99
N ASP A 82 4.29 4.92 0.12
CA ASP A 82 3.74 5.61 -1.03
C ASP A 82 2.23 5.77 -0.94
N LEU A 83 1.74 6.70 -1.72
CA LEU A 83 0.32 6.95 -1.93
C LEU A 83 0.05 7.31 -3.39
N ASN A 84 -1.02 6.76 -3.92
CA ASN A 84 -1.70 7.33 -5.08
C ASN A 84 -2.37 8.64 -4.67
N THR A 85 -2.26 9.65 -5.53
CA THR A 85 -2.76 11.00 -5.26
C THR A 85 -4.22 11.17 -5.67
N LEU A 86 -4.85 12.25 -5.21
CA LEU A 86 -6.15 12.70 -5.73
C LEU A 86 -6.13 12.85 -7.24
N PHE A 87 -5.09 13.47 -7.80
CA PHE A 87 -4.94 13.65 -9.24
C PHE A 87 -5.04 12.32 -10.01
N LYS A 88 -4.38 11.27 -9.52
CA LYS A 88 -4.45 9.96 -10.17
C LYS A 88 -5.88 9.44 -10.27
N TYR A 89 -6.63 9.46 -9.16
CA TYR A 89 -7.99 8.92 -9.15
C TYR A 89 -8.96 9.79 -9.95
N GLU A 90 -8.81 11.12 -9.90
CA GLU A 90 -9.56 12.05 -10.77
C GLU A 90 -9.31 11.78 -12.26
N GLN A 91 -8.06 11.44 -12.64
CA GLN A 91 -7.73 11.08 -14.02
C GLN A 91 -8.24 9.70 -14.42
N LEU A 92 -8.29 8.75 -13.49
CA LEU A 92 -8.87 7.43 -13.74
C LEU A 92 -10.38 7.53 -13.97
N GLY A 93 -11.08 8.29 -13.12
CA GLY A 93 -12.53 8.52 -13.23
C GLY A 93 -13.31 7.22 -13.41
N GLU A 94 -14.26 7.24 -14.35
CA GLU A 94 -14.89 6.03 -14.88
C GLU A 94 -14.07 5.51 -16.06
N SER A 95 -13.38 4.41 -15.88
CA SER A 95 -12.52 3.85 -16.91
C SER A 95 -12.50 2.33 -16.87
N VAL A 96 -12.26 1.72 -18.02
CA VAL A 96 -12.13 0.27 -18.17
C VAL A 96 -10.82 -0.01 -18.87
N ILE A 97 -10.00 -0.84 -18.24
CA ILE A 97 -8.74 -1.36 -18.79
C ILE A 97 -8.93 -2.85 -19.01
N ALA A 98 -8.68 -3.33 -20.20
CA ALA A 98 -8.73 -4.75 -20.51
C ALA A 98 -7.45 -5.18 -21.22
N GLU A 99 -6.91 -6.31 -20.80
CA GLU A 99 -5.74 -6.90 -21.43
C GLU A 99 -5.97 -8.38 -21.69
N ASN A 100 -5.56 -8.84 -22.86
CA ASN A 100 -5.65 -10.24 -23.27
C ASN A 100 -4.24 -10.78 -23.52
N ARG A 101 -3.85 -11.80 -22.77
CA ARG A 101 -2.58 -12.52 -22.87
C ARG A 101 -2.86 -13.99 -23.22
N GLU A 102 -1.82 -14.75 -23.52
CA GLU A 102 -1.94 -16.17 -23.93
C GLU A 102 -2.56 -17.04 -22.82
N GLU A 103 -2.14 -16.86 -21.58
CA GLU A 103 -2.57 -17.69 -20.45
C GLU A 103 -3.55 -17.00 -19.50
N SER A 104 -3.79 -15.69 -19.69
CA SER A 104 -4.68 -14.93 -18.84
C SER A 104 -5.25 -13.71 -19.53
N SER A 105 -6.39 -13.25 -19.07
CA SER A 105 -6.97 -11.97 -19.46
C SER A 105 -7.56 -11.28 -18.24
N PHE A 106 -7.64 -9.97 -18.26
CA PHE A 106 -8.34 -9.25 -17.21
C PHE A 106 -9.19 -8.11 -17.78
N ILE A 107 -10.22 -7.77 -17.01
CA ILE A 107 -11.01 -6.56 -17.17
C ILE A 107 -10.93 -5.84 -15.83
N TRP A 108 -10.49 -4.59 -15.85
CA TRP A 108 -10.34 -3.75 -14.68
C TRP A 108 -11.22 -2.51 -14.87
N GLU A 109 -12.30 -2.43 -14.13
CA GLU A 109 -13.26 -1.34 -14.16
C GLU A 109 -12.98 -0.41 -12.97
N ASN A 110 -12.86 0.89 -13.21
CA ASN A 110 -12.64 1.90 -12.17
C ASN A 110 -13.84 2.82 -12.08
N TRP A 111 -14.18 3.17 -10.86
CA TRP A 111 -15.16 4.20 -10.57
C TRP A 111 -14.68 5.04 -9.37
N TYR A 112 -14.47 6.33 -9.60
CA TYR A 112 -14.03 7.26 -8.57
C TYR A 112 -15.18 8.13 -8.10
N ASP A 113 -15.47 8.10 -6.79
CA ASP A 113 -16.39 9.00 -6.12
C ASP A 113 -15.62 10.22 -5.57
N PRO A 114 -15.81 11.41 -6.16
CA PRO A 114 -15.13 12.62 -5.72
C PRO A 114 -15.64 13.16 -4.38
N ASP A 115 -16.89 12.84 -3.97
CA ASP A 115 -17.47 13.32 -2.72
C ASP A 115 -16.86 12.55 -1.53
N ASP A 116 -16.76 11.24 -1.64
CA ASP A 116 -16.14 10.38 -0.64
C ASP A 116 -14.63 10.22 -0.86
N GLN A 117 -14.11 10.63 -2.00
CA GLN A 117 -12.71 10.46 -2.42
C GLN A 117 -12.26 8.99 -2.40
N VAL A 118 -13.15 8.10 -2.78
CA VAL A 118 -12.91 6.66 -2.84
C VAL A 118 -12.93 6.19 -4.29
N ASN A 119 -11.93 5.45 -4.69
CA ASN A 119 -11.91 4.71 -5.94
C ASN A 119 -12.27 3.26 -5.66
N GLU A 120 -13.30 2.77 -6.33
CA GLU A 120 -13.67 1.35 -6.41
C GLU A 120 -13.07 0.78 -7.69
N TYR A 121 -12.45 -0.39 -7.59
CA TYR A 121 -12.18 -1.17 -8.78
C TYR A 121 -12.74 -2.56 -8.69
N ASP A 122 -13.40 -2.96 -9.78
CA ASP A 122 -13.77 -4.34 -10.02
C ASP A 122 -12.76 -4.97 -10.97
N LEU A 123 -12.08 -5.99 -10.49
CA LEU A 123 -11.12 -6.75 -11.26
C LEU A 123 -11.69 -8.12 -11.60
N THR A 124 -11.96 -8.35 -12.89
CA THR A 124 -12.29 -9.69 -13.40
C THR A 124 -11.05 -10.30 -14.04
N LEU A 125 -10.64 -11.46 -13.54
CA LEU A 125 -9.53 -12.26 -14.07
C LEU A 125 -10.07 -13.51 -14.77
N PHE A 126 -9.47 -13.87 -15.88
CA PHE A 126 -9.66 -15.16 -16.56
C PHE A 126 -8.29 -15.83 -16.65
N ILE A 127 -8.12 -16.94 -15.97
CA ILE A 127 -6.84 -17.68 -15.91
C ILE A 127 -7.04 -19.04 -16.57
N ARG A 128 -6.17 -19.36 -17.52
CA ARG A 128 -6.22 -20.62 -18.23
C ARG A 128 -5.68 -21.74 -17.33
N ASN A 129 -6.46 -22.82 -17.18
CA ASN A 129 -6.05 -23.99 -16.44
C ASN A 129 -5.36 -25.03 -17.35
N ASP A 130 -4.86 -26.11 -16.77
CA ASP A 130 -4.13 -27.18 -17.48
C ASP A 130 -4.97 -27.91 -18.56
N GLU A 131 -6.31 -27.85 -18.47
CA GLU A 131 -7.23 -28.41 -19.46
C GLU A 131 -7.49 -27.45 -20.62
N GLY A 132 -6.94 -26.24 -20.58
CA GLY A 132 -7.10 -25.20 -21.58
C GLY A 132 -8.42 -24.43 -21.46
N LEU A 133 -9.15 -24.58 -20.35
CA LEU A 133 -10.35 -23.80 -20.02
C LEU A 133 -9.94 -22.57 -19.21
N TYR A 134 -10.80 -21.54 -19.20
CA TYR A 134 -10.58 -20.35 -18.41
C TYR A 134 -11.43 -20.37 -17.15
N GLU A 135 -10.79 -20.18 -16.03
CA GLU A 135 -11.42 -19.96 -14.73
C GLU A 135 -11.56 -18.47 -14.49
N LYS A 136 -12.74 -18.04 -14.03
CA LYS A 136 -13.06 -16.66 -13.74
C LYS A 136 -12.91 -16.38 -12.26
N TYR A 137 -12.22 -15.28 -11.93
CA TYR A 137 -12.09 -14.74 -10.58
C TYR A 137 -12.55 -13.29 -10.59
N GLU A 138 -13.18 -12.84 -9.52
CA GLU A 138 -13.67 -11.48 -9.36
C GLU A 138 -13.24 -10.95 -8.01
N GLU A 139 -12.69 -9.73 -7.99
CA GLU A 139 -12.25 -9.03 -6.79
C GLU A 139 -12.71 -7.58 -6.86
N THR A 140 -13.24 -7.06 -5.75
CA THR A 140 -13.58 -5.65 -5.62
C THR A 140 -12.65 -5.01 -4.60
N HIS A 141 -12.06 -3.88 -4.94
CA HIS A 141 -11.13 -3.14 -4.10
C HIS A 141 -11.60 -1.70 -3.92
N TYR A 142 -11.35 -1.16 -2.74
CA TYR A 142 -11.62 0.23 -2.39
C TYR A 142 -10.32 0.91 -1.97
N GLN A 143 -10.04 2.07 -2.56
CA GLN A 143 -8.88 2.88 -2.20
C GLN A 143 -9.29 4.33 -1.95
N LYS A 144 -8.79 4.91 -0.85
CA LYS A 144 -9.02 6.31 -0.47
C LYS A 144 -7.94 7.20 -1.06
N ALA A 145 -8.37 8.28 -1.70
CA ALA A 145 -7.50 9.36 -2.13
C ALA A 145 -7.34 10.38 -1.00
N TYR A 146 -6.20 10.39 -0.34
CA TYR A 146 -5.93 11.34 0.73
C TYR A 146 -5.25 12.60 0.19
N ALA A 147 -5.71 13.78 0.64
CA ALA A 147 -4.96 15.00 0.45
C ALA A 147 -3.62 14.92 1.19
N LEU A 148 -2.55 15.42 0.58
CA LEU A 148 -1.21 15.38 1.17
C LEU A 148 -1.14 16.13 2.50
N GLU A 149 -1.91 17.21 2.65
CA GLU A 149 -2.04 17.97 3.87
C GLU A 149 -2.58 17.13 5.03
N THR A 150 -3.60 16.29 4.77
CA THR A 150 -4.17 15.36 5.75
C THR A 150 -3.11 14.38 6.22
N ILE A 151 -2.39 13.75 5.29
CA ILE A 151 -1.30 12.83 5.62
C ILE A 151 -0.23 13.51 6.48
N CYS A 152 0.18 14.73 6.12
CA CYS A 152 1.14 15.50 6.89
C CYS A 152 0.65 15.83 8.30
N GLN A 153 -0.65 16.07 8.48
CA GLN A 153 -1.26 16.32 9.81
C GLN A 153 -1.26 15.04 10.65
N LEU A 154 -1.69 13.90 10.10
CA LEU A 154 -1.71 12.62 10.78
C LEU A 154 -0.31 12.17 11.24
N ILE A 155 0.70 12.32 10.39
CA ILE A 155 2.11 12.05 10.73
C ILE A 155 2.55 12.87 11.97
N ARG A 156 2.23 14.16 11.99
CA ARG A 156 2.57 15.04 13.13
C ARG A 156 1.76 14.69 14.39
N GLN A 157 0.49 14.33 14.23
CA GLN A 157 -0.40 13.99 15.34
C GLN A 157 0.10 12.76 16.11
N VAL A 158 0.72 11.80 15.45
CA VAL A 158 1.34 10.63 16.10
C VAL A 158 2.75 10.89 16.60
N GLY A 159 3.29 12.11 16.52
CA GLY A 159 4.60 12.49 17.00
C GLY A 159 5.76 12.18 16.05
N MET A 160 5.49 11.82 14.81
CA MET A 160 6.54 11.68 13.79
C MET A 160 6.84 13.02 13.10
N LYS A 161 8.04 13.16 12.58
CA LYS A 161 8.47 14.28 11.76
C LYS A 161 8.42 13.89 10.27
N LEU A 162 7.68 14.65 9.48
CA LEU A 162 7.80 14.57 8.04
C LEU A 162 9.18 15.08 7.61
N GLU A 163 9.97 14.24 6.95
CA GLU A 163 11.29 14.61 6.43
C GLU A 163 11.25 15.02 4.97
N ALA A 164 10.53 14.27 4.15
CA ALA A 164 10.45 14.53 2.71
C ALA A 164 9.16 13.97 2.11
N VAL A 165 8.77 14.58 0.99
CA VAL A 165 7.80 14.03 0.04
C VAL A 165 8.40 14.16 -1.35
N TYR A 166 8.40 13.07 -2.10
CA TYR A 166 8.95 13.00 -3.45
C TYR A 166 7.88 12.59 -4.46
N ASP A 167 7.96 13.14 -5.66
CA ASP A 167 7.27 12.59 -6.82
C ASP A 167 7.81 11.16 -7.09
N ALA A 168 6.93 10.21 -7.30
CA ALA A 168 7.31 8.80 -7.36
C ALA A 168 8.41 8.54 -8.40
N PHE A 169 9.32 7.62 -8.05
CA PHE A 169 10.48 7.21 -8.85
C PHE A 169 11.50 8.34 -9.11
N THR A 170 11.38 9.46 -8.37
CA THR A 170 12.31 10.60 -8.45
C THR A 170 12.74 11.04 -7.06
N PHE A 171 13.64 12.03 -6.99
CA PHE A 171 13.93 12.81 -5.78
C PHE A 171 13.43 14.26 -5.89
N GLU A 172 12.57 14.52 -6.87
CA GLU A 172 11.96 15.82 -7.06
C GLU A 172 10.76 16.02 -6.14
N LYS A 173 10.38 17.26 -5.91
CA LYS A 173 9.16 17.56 -5.15
C LYS A 173 7.91 17.18 -5.96
N PRO A 174 6.84 16.75 -5.29
CA PRO A 174 5.58 16.52 -5.98
C PRO A 174 5.10 17.75 -6.74
N ARG A 175 4.51 17.50 -7.89
CA ARG A 175 3.84 18.48 -8.74
C ARG A 175 2.33 18.32 -8.62
N PRO A 176 1.52 19.27 -9.06
CA PRO A 176 0.08 19.14 -9.07
C PRO A 176 -0.46 17.94 -9.88
N ASP A 177 0.33 17.48 -10.85
CA ASP A 177 0.04 16.35 -11.74
C ASP A 177 0.78 15.05 -11.36
N SER A 178 1.40 15.00 -10.18
CA SER A 178 2.01 13.77 -9.68
C SER A 178 0.93 12.72 -9.37
N GLU A 179 1.02 11.56 -9.98
CA GLU A 179 0.05 10.47 -9.79
C GLU A 179 0.32 9.67 -8.51
N ARG A 180 1.56 9.64 -8.06
CA ARG A 180 2.01 8.90 -6.87
C ARG A 180 3.11 9.68 -6.17
N VAL A 181 3.12 9.61 -4.85
CA VAL A 181 4.17 10.25 -4.02
C VAL A 181 4.78 9.26 -3.05
N TYR A 182 6.08 9.43 -2.77
CA TYR A 182 6.77 8.76 -1.66
C TYR A 182 6.90 9.72 -0.48
N ILE A 183 6.56 9.23 0.70
CA ILE A 183 6.58 9.99 1.94
C ILE A 183 7.61 9.37 2.88
N VAL A 184 8.45 10.22 3.45
CA VAL A 184 9.47 9.84 4.43
C VAL A 184 9.17 10.54 5.74
N ALA A 185 8.90 9.77 6.78
CA ALA A 185 8.68 10.26 8.12
C ALA A 185 9.67 9.63 9.11
N ARG A 186 9.96 10.32 10.20
CA ARG A 186 10.91 9.87 11.20
C ARG A 186 10.32 9.95 12.59
N GLU A 187 10.57 8.93 13.40
CA GLU A 187 10.30 8.90 14.84
C GLU A 187 11.18 9.96 15.54
N GLN A 188 10.63 10.66 16.55
CA GLN A 188 11.26 11.86 17.16
C GLN A 188 11.89 11.61 18.54
N GLY A 189 12.07 10.39 18.94
CA GLY A 189 12.65 10.01 20.22
C GLY A 189 11.57 9.74 21.28
N LYS A 190 11.44 8.51 21.62
CA LYS A 190 10.64 8.01 22.73
C LYS A 190 11.35 8.23 24.05
#